data_866a3e6ee791f3490dceb95cb6066a7f
#
_entry.id   866a3e6ee791f3490dceb95cb6066a7f
#
_cell.length_a   1.000
_cell.length_b   1.000
_cell.length_c   1.000
_cell.angle_alpha   90.00
_cell.angle_beta   90.00
_cell.angle_gamma   90.00
#
_symmetry.space_group_name_H-M   'P 1'
#
loop_
_entity.id
_entity.type
_entity.pdbx_description
1 polymer ?
#
loop_
_entity_poly.entity_id
_entity_poly.type
_entity_poly.pdbx_seq_one_letter_code
_entity_poly.pdbx_strand_id
1 'polypeptide(L)'
;MIWRKIVYVLLFGWVAISVQAQSNASRMDWWREARFGMFIHLGLYSAAAGEWNEKEVEGIGEWIQNFAKVPNSEYEKLLSDFTLSKCKPETWVQIAKQAGAKYIVFTAKHHEGFCLYPSDVTDFDIENTPYKGDLLKELIEACHKYGLKVGIYYSHRQDWREEDAAVMKNEYDGHYGKAKSEVKPDLNRYIQSKALPQVRELLTNYGKIDLLWYDTPFDLSKEQSQLFVDVVRELQPDCLINGRVGYNLGDYGALGDNEMPCAYASTDLEMVATLNHTWGYKKNDHAWKGKKEILCSLIEAVNRNINYMINIGPRADGLVPQPSVDVLSFIGNWLRANSEAIYGATGNPFNDNFPWGYVTQKKNNLYLHLVRQPYK
;
A
#
# COMPACT_ATOMS: atom_id res chain seq x y z
N MET A 1 21.46 -11.74 -49.77
CA MET A 1 21.91 -10.86 -48.66
C MET A 1 20.78 -10.35 -47.77
N ILE A 2 19.55 -10.32 -48.22
CA ILE A 2 18.36 -9.84 -47.45
C ILE A 2 17.89 -10.84 -46.38
N TRP A 3 17.97 -12.13 -46.64
CA TRP A 3 17.51 -13.18 -45.68
C TRP A 3 18.36 -13.29 -44.40
N ARG A 4 19.65 -12.99 -44.46
CA ARG A 4 20.51 -13.02 -43.26
C ARG A 4 20.18 -11.90 -42.24
N LYS A 5 19.74 -10.73 -42.72
CA LYS A 5 19.38 -9.61 -41.84
C LYS A 5 18.06 -9.82 -41.10
N ILE A 6 17.10 -10.50 -41.75
CA ILE A 6 15.80 -10.80 -41.12
C ILE A 6 15.95 -11.83 -39.99
N VAL A 7 16.80 -12.84 -40.16
CA VAL A 7 17.06 -13.85 -39.11
C VAL A 7 17.74 -13.24 -37.88
N TYR A 8 18.66 -12.29 -38.08
CA TYR A 8 19.31 -11.58 -36.94
C TYR A 8 18.34 -10.68 -36.16
N VAL A 9 17.43 -9.98 -36.83
CA VAL A 9 16.43 -9.13 -36.17
C VAL A 9 15.44 -9.95 -35.36
N LEU A 10 14.99 -11.11 -35.88
CA LEU A 10 14.12 -12.01 -35.16
C LEU A 10 14.81 -12.66 -33.97
N LEU A 11 16.07 -13.10 -34.08
CA LEU A 11 16.84 -13.64 -32.96
C LEU A 11 17.10 -12.62 -31.85
N PHE A 12 17.41 -11.38 -32.18
CA PHE A 12 17.59 -10.31 -31.21
C PHE A 12 16.27 -9.95 -30.50
N GLY A 13 15.15 -9.93 -31.23
CA GLY A 13 13.82 -9.72 -30.65
C GLY A 13 13.44 -10.81 -29.64
N TRP A 14 13.67 -12.08 -29.95
CA TRP A 14 13.37 -13.22 -29.05
C TRP A 14 14.29 -13.22 -27.81
N VAL A 15 15.57 -12.90 -27.96
CA VAL A 15 16.50 -12.83 -26.83
C VAL A 15 16.12 -11.67 -25.91
N ALA A 16 15.76 -10.49 -26.45
CA ALA A 16 15.32 -9.36 -25.64
C ALA A 16 14.03 -9.66 -24.86
N ILE A 17 13.03 -10.28 -25.49
CA ILE A 17 11.78 -10.68 -24.84
C ILE A 17 12.03 -11.73 -23.74
N SER A 18 12.88 -12.72 -23.99
CA SER A 18 13.19 -13.75 -23.00
C SER A 18 13.99 -13.21 -21.81
N VAL A 19 14.93 -12.29 -22.03
CA VAL A 19 15.68 -11.62 -20.95
C VAL A 19 14.76 -10.73 -20.10
N GLN A 20 13.84 -9.98 -20.74
CA GLN A 20 12.86 -9.15 -20.04
C GLN A 20 11.91 -10.00 -19.17
N ALA A 21 11.38 -11.11 -19.71
CA ALA A 21 10.51 -12.02 -18.97
C ALA A 21 11.24 -12.70 -17.80
N GLN A 22 12.50 -13.08 -17.99
CA GLN A 22 13.31 -13.69 -16.93
C GLN A 22 13.69 -12.68 -15.84
N SER A 23 13.95 -11.41 -16.17
CA SER A 23 14.21 -10.34 -15.20
C SER A 23 12.98 -10.01 -14.36
N ASN A 24 11.79 -10.01 -14.99
CA ASN A 24 10.53 -9.79 -14.28
C ASN A 24 10.22 -10.94 -13.29
N ALA A 25 10.47 -12.18 -13.67
CA ALA A 25 10.25 -13.34 -12.80
C ALA A 25 11.12 -13.25 -11.54
N SER A 26 12.42 -12.98 -11.68
CA SER A 26 13.35 -12.90 -10.55
C SER A 26 13.08 -11.70 -9.61
N ARG A 27 12.61 -10.56 -10.17
CA ARG A 27 12.24 -9.37 -9.39
C ARG A 27 11.10 -9.65 -8.41
N MET A 28 10.15 -10.53 -8.77
CA MET A 28 9.00 -10.91 -7.96
C MET A 28 9.29 -11.98 -6.90
N ASP A 29 10.45 -12.64 -6.93
CA ASP A 29 10.71 -13.81 -6.07
C ASP A 29 10.63 -13.49 -4.58
N TRP A 30 11.22 -12.37 -4.16
CA TRP A 30 11.14 -11.95 -2.76
C TRP A 30 9.70 -11.69 -2.30
N TRP A 31 8.86 -11.13 -3.16
CA TRP A 31 7.48 -10.79 -2.86
C TRP A 31 6.61 -12.04 -2.78
N ARG A 32 6.83 -13.01 -3.69
CA ARG A 32 6.18 -14.32 -3.63
C ARG A 32 6.57 -15.11 -2.39
N GLU A 33 7.85 -15.04 -1.97
CA GLU A 33 8.32 -15.65 -0.72
C GLU A 33 7.74 -14.94 0.51
N ALA A 34 7.52 -13.63 0.47
CA ALA A 34 7.08 -12.82 1.61
C ALA A 34 5.69 -13.19 2.15
N ARG A 35 4.71 -13.36 1.29
CA ARG A 35 3.31 -13.69 1.59
C ARG A 35 2.57 -12.77 2.55
N PHE A 36 3.27 -12.07 3.47
CA PHE A 36 2.68 -11.23 4.49
C PHE A 36 3.40 -9.89 4.61
N GLY A 37 2.66 -8.80 4.46
CA GLY A 37 3.11 -7.42 4.62
C GLY A 37 2.28 -6.62 5.61
N MET A 38 2.76 -5.43 5.97
CA MET A 38 2.03 -4.47 6.79
C MET A 38 1.92 -3.13 6.05
N PHE A 39 0.70 -2.60 5.99
CA PHE A 39 0.41 -1.27 5.51
C PHE A 39 0.36 -0.29 6.69
N ILE A 40 0.84 0.94 6.50
CA ILE A 40 0.73 2.01 7.50
C ILE A 40 0.03 3.19 6.83
N HIS A 41 -1.21 3.49 7.23
CA HIS A 41 -1.92 4.69 6.81
C HIS A 41 -1.77 5.78 7.87
N LEU A 42 -1.00 6.80 7.55
CA LEU A 42 -0.76 7.97 8.37
C LEU A 42 -0.88 9.23 7.51
N GLY A 43 -1.43 10.30 8.05
CA GLY A 43 -1.62 11.58 7.40
C GLY A 43 -2.26 12.57 8.39
N LEU A 44 -2.58 13.78 7.96
CA LEU A 44 -3.25 14.77 8.80
C LEU A 44 -4.64 14.31 9.25
N TYR A 45 -5.28 13.41 8.52
CA TYR A 45 -6.51 12.74 8.95
C TYR A 45 -6.36 12.00 10.29
N SER A 46 -5.15 11.60 10.67
CA SER A 46 -4.89 11.02 11.99
C SER A 46 -5.00 12.03 13.12
N ALA A 47 -4.76 13.33 12.83
CA ALA A 47 -4.98 14.43 13.80
C ALA A 47 -6.47 14.74 13.93
N ALA A 48 -7.21 14.78 12.83
CA ALA A 48 -8.67 14.89 12.85
C ALA A 48 -9.36 13.70 13.54
N ALA A 49 -8.74 12.52 13.48
CA ALA A 49 -9.17 11.32 14.21
C ALA A 49 -10.65 10.94 14.04
N GLY A 50 -11.23 11.24 12.87
CA GLY A 50 -12.64 10.95 12.55
C GLY A 50 -13.63 11.99 13.06
N GLU A 51 -13.20 13.14 13.57
CA GLU A 51 -14.06 14.23 14.04
C GLU A 51 -13.69 15.55 13.37
N TRP A 52 -14.71 16.37 13.08
CA TRP A 52 -14.54 17.74 12.61
C TRP A 52 -15.52 18.68 13.30
N ASN A 53 -15.01 19.78 13.87
CA ASN A 53 -15.81 20.73 14.66
C ASN A 53 -16.63 20.02 15.76
N GLU A 54 -15.99 19.15 16.54
CA GLU A 54 -16.58 18.40 17.66
C GLU A 54 -17.69 17.42 17.24
N LYS A 55 -17.81 17.12 15.94
CA LYS A 55 -18.81 16.17 15.41
C LYS A 55 -18.10 14.98 14.78
N GLU A 56 -18.60 13.78 15.05
CA GLU A 56 -18.18 12.61 14.33
C GLU A 56 -18.54 12.72 12.84
N VAL A 57 -17.59 12.39 11.99
CA VAL A 57 -17.77 12.31 10.53
C VAL A 57 -17.93 10.85 10.15
N GLU A 58 -19.03 10.55 9.47
CA GLU A 58 -19.28 9.19 8.96
C GLU A 58 -18.27 8.80 7.88
N GLY A 59 -18.06 7.48 7.71
CA GLY A 59 -17.16 6.92 6.73
C GLY A 59 -15.74 6.66 7.28
N ILE A 60 -14.79 6.45 6.37
CA ILE A 60 -13.40 6.09 6.70
C ILE A 60 -12.59 7.33 7.09
N GLY A 61 -11.68 7.16 8.06
CA GLY A 61 -10.98 8.28 8.68
C GLY A 61 -10.08 9.08 7.74
N GLU A 62 -9.40 8.42 6.83
CA GLU A 62 -8.49 9.06 5.86
C GLU A 62 -9.21 9.90 4.79
N TRP A 63 -10.55 9.77 4.68
CA TRP A 63 -11.37 10.58 3.80
C TRP A 63 -12.10 11.72 4.50
N ILE A 64 -11.76 12.01 5.74
CA ILE A 64 -12.47 13.02 6.56
C ILE A 64 -12.52 14.39 5.91
N GLN A 65 -11.46 14.85 5.25
CA GLN A 65 -11.45 16.13 4.54
C GLN A 65 -12.56 16.18 3.48
N ASN A 66 -12.71 15.08 2.73
CA ASN A 66 -13.71 14.96 1.68
C ASN A 66 -15.14 14.86 2.25
N PHE A 67 -15.38 13.96 3.21
CA PHE A 67 -16.70 13.73 3.77
C PHE A 67 -17.23 14.93 4.54
N ALA A 68 -16.38 15.61 5.31
CA ALA A 68 -16.75 16.82 6.04
C ALA A 68 -16.66 18.10 5.20
N LYS A 69 -16.24 17.99 3.94
CA LYS A 69 -16.08 19.12 2.99
C LYS A 69 -15.21 20.23 3.56
N VAL A 70 -14.05 19.86 4.10
CA VAL A 70 -13.15 20.80 4.76
C VAL A 70 -12.29 21.53 3.74
N PRO A 71 -12.36 22.87 3.66
CA PRO A 71 -11.47 23.66 2.80
C PRO A 71 -10.00 23.45 3.16
N ASN A 72 -9.11 23.51 2.17
CA ASN A 72 -7.67 23.36 2.37
C ASN A 72 -7.12 24.28 3.47
N SER A 73 -7.56 25.55 3.49
CA SER A 73 -7.14 26.56 4.50
C SER A 73 -7.53 26.20 5.94
N GLU A 74 -8.58 25.39 6.12
CA GLU A 74 -8.97 24.89 7.45
C GLU A 74 -8.27 23.58 7.77
N TYR A 75 -8.14 22.70 6.77
CA TYR A 75 -7.51 21.39 6.94
C TYR A 75 -6.02 21.48 7.28
N GLU A 76 -5.30 22.42 6.67
CA GLU A 76 -3.87 22.66 6.94
C GLU A 76 -3.57 23.10 8.39
N LYS A 77 -4.56 23.57 9.14
CA LYS A 77 -4.40 23.88 10.58
C LYS A 77 -4.05 22.63 11.39
N LEU A 78 -4.41 21.42 10.91
CA LEU A 78 -4.04 20.16 11.53
C LEU A 78 -2.53 19.91 11.53
N LEU A 79 -1.73 20.62 10.73
CA LEU A 79 -0.27 20.52 10.77
C LEU A 79 0.28 20.70 12.18
N SER A 80 -0.31 21.65 12.97
CA SER A 80 0.11 21.91 14.35
C SER A 80 -0.16 20.76 15.32
N ASP A 81 -1.11 19.88 14.99
CA ASP A 81 -1.54 18.77 15.83
C ASP A 81 -0.84 17.44 15.46
N PHE A 82 -0.09 17.46 14.36
CA PHE A 82 0.66 16.31 13.87
C PHE A 82 2.06 16.27 14.51
N THR A 83 2.16 15.65 15.70
CA THR A 83 3.33 15.81 16.57
C THR A 83 4.28 14.62 16.60
N LEU A 84 3.81 13.39 16.37
CA LEU A 84 4.55 12.13 16.54
C LEU A 84 5.32 12.03 17.88
N SER A 85 4.81 12.75 18.91
CA SER A 85 5.53 12.99 20.18
C SER A 85 5.68 11.76 21.07
N LYS A 86 4.90 10.68 20.82
CA LYS A 86 4.84 9.50 21.69
C LYS A 86 5.41 8.23 21.07
N CYS A 87 5.77 8.26 19.79
CA CYS A 87 6.24 7.05 19.11
C CYS A 87 7.21 7.42 17.99
N LYS A 88 8.30 6.65 17.89
CA LYS A 88 9.23 6.76 16.76
C LYS A 88 8.83 5.78 15.66
N PRO A 89 9.13 6.09 14.38
CA PRO A 89 8.86 5.19 13.25
C PRO A 89 9.41 3.78 13.44
N GLU A 90 10.57 3.65 14.10
CA GLU A 90 11.17 2.36 14.45
C GLU A 90 10.22 1.44 15.24
N THR A 91 9.35 1.98 16.08
CA THR A 91 8.38 1.19 16.84
C THR A 91 7.37 0.50 15.91
N TRP A 92 6.93 1.17 14.84
CA TRP A 92 6.03 0.58 13.85
C TRP A 92 6.72 -0.57 13.11
N VAL A 93 7.99 -0.38 12.77
CA VAL A 93 8.81 -1.42 12.13
C VAL A 93 9.02 -2.63 13.05
N GLN A 94 9.24 -2.41 14.34
CA GLN A 94 9.31 -3.48 15.34
C GLN A 94 7.99 -4.24 15.46
N ILE A 95 6.85 -3.54 15.46
CA ILE A 95 5.51 -4.17 15.46
C ILE A 95 5.36 -5.07 14.22
N ALA A 96 5.70 -4.57 13.02
CA ALA A 96 5.66 -5.35 11.78
C ALA A 96 6.56 -6.59 11.85
N LYS A 97 7.80 -6.42 12.31
CA LYS A 97 8.76 -7.52 12.48
C LYS A 97 8.26 -8.58 13.46
N GLN A 98 7.72 -8.15 14.60
CA GLN A 98 7.16 -9.04 15.61
C GLN A 98 5.91 -9.76 15.12
N ALA A 99 5.09 -9.10 14.29
CA ALA A 99 3.95 -9.72 13.62
C ALA A 99 4.36 -10.75 12.56
N GLY A 100 5.61 -10.74 12.10
CA GLY A 100 6.12 -11.63 11.06
C GLY A 100 6.00 -11.06 9.65
N ALA A 101 5.61 -9.79 9.47
CA ALA A 101 5.61 -9.16 8.16
C ALA A 101 7.02 -9.16 7.54
N LYS A 102 7.08 -9.25 6.23
CA LYS A 102 8.33 -9.25 5.44
C LYS A 102 8.59 -7.93 4.75
N TYR A 103 7.56 -7.13 4.57
CA TYR A 103 7.63 -5.79 4.01
C TYR A 103 6.63 -4.86 4.68
N ILE A 104 6.91 -3.58 4.57
CA ILE A 104 6.02 -2.49 4.98
C ILE A 104 5.72 -1.64 3.76
N VAL A 105 4.48 -1.18 3.62
CA VAL A 105 4.10 -0.10 2.71
C VAL A 105 3.64 1.09 3.55
N PHE A 106 4.23 2.26 3.32
CA PHE A 106 3.96 3.48 4.08
C PHE A 106 3.38 4.57 3.19
N THR A 107 2.35 5.26 3.64
CA THR A 107 1.73 6.39 2.92
C THR A 107 2.68 7.59 2.91
N ALA A 108 3.50 7.75 1.85
CA ALA A 108 4.30 8.97 1.69
C ALA A 108 3.44 10.19 1.35
N LYS A 109 2.41 10.01 0.50
CA LYS A 109 1.37 11.01 0.22
C LYS A 109 0.05 10.32 -0.07
N HIS A 110 -0.97 10.59 0.74
CA HIS A 110 -2.36 10.15 0.50
C HIS A 110 -3.15 11.19 -0.30
N HIS A 111 -4.45 11.00 -0.53
CA HIS A 111 -5.32 11.87 -1.34
C HIS A 111 -5.42 13.31 -0.84
N GLU A 112 -5.20 13.54 0.45
CA GLU A 112 -5.18 14.89 1.06
C GLU A 112 -4.02 15.77 0.59
N GLY A 113 -3.02 15.17 -0.09
CA GLY A 113 -1.87 15.89 -0.65
C GLY A 113 -0.75 16.18 0.36
N PHE A 114 -0.90 15.80 1.64
CA PHE A 114 0.14 15.97 2.66
C PHE A 114 1.28 14.97 2.47
N CYS A 115 2.51 15.49 2.37
CA CYS A 115 3.71 14.68 2.23
C CYS A 115 4.32 14.34 3.59
N LEU A 116 4.43 13.06 3.92
CA LEU A 116 5.09 12.57 5.14
C LEU A 116 6.62 12.49 5.00
N TYR A 117 7.17 13.30 4.12
CA TYR A 117 8.59 13.48 3.85
C TYR A 117 8.83 14.93 3.39
N PRO A 118 10.03 15.50 3.58
CA PRO A 118 10.41 16.77 3.00
C PRO A 118 10.33 16.72 1.46
N SER A 119 9.56 17.62 0.86
CA SER A 119 9.35 17.67 -0.60
C SER A 119 9.71 19.05 -1.14
N ASP A 120 10.61 19.09 -2.13
CA ASP A 120 10.95 20.36 -2.82
C ASP A 120 9.81 20.87 -3.73
N VAL A 121 8.72 20.06 -3.88
CA VAL A 121 7.60 20.34 -4.79
C VAL A 121 6.45 21.06 -4.07
N THR A 122 6.35 20.96 -2.76
CA THR A 122 5.23 21.52 -2.00
C THR A 122 5.63 21.87 -0.57
N ASP A 123 5.04 22.95 -0.03
CA ASP A 123 5.16 23.32 1.38
C ASP A 123 4.18 22.56 2.30
N PHE A 124 3.32 21.71 1.71
CA PHE A 124 2.36 20.92 2.49
C PHE A 124 2.95 19.55 2.85
N ASP A 125 3.93 19.59 3.75
CA ASP A 125 4.73 18.44 4.11
C ASP A 125 5.09 18.40 5.61
N ILE A 126 5.84 17.38 5.98
CA ILE A 126 6.24 17.07 7.36
C ILE A 126 7.08 18.18 8.01
N GLU A 127 7.86 18.97 7.25
CA GLU A 127 8.69 20.03 7.80
C GLU A 127 7.88 21.17 8.44
N ASN A 128 6.65 21.35 7.96
CA ASN A 128 5.69 22.34 8.46
C ASN A 128 4.87 21.87 9.66
N THR A 129 5.24 20.72 10.25
CA THR A 129 4.65 20.19 11.49
C THR A 129 5.58 20.42 12.70
N PRO A 130 5.13 20.16 13.93
CA PRO A 130 5.99 20.12 15.10
C PRO A 130 7.06 19.03 15.07
N TYR A 131 6.89 17.98 14.25
CA TYR A 131 7.88 16.93 14.06
C TYR A 131 9.11 17.47 13.34
N LYS A 132 10.31 17.27 13.93
CA LYS A 132 11.58 17.83 13.43
C LYS A 132 12.51 16.75 12.90
N GLY A 133 12.02 15.96 11.94
CA GLY A 133 12.78 14.89 11.31
C GLY A 133 12.22 14.56 9.92
N ASP A 134 12.95 13.73 9.21
CA ASP A 134 12.47 13.11 7.98
C ASP A 134 11.85 11.74 8.34
N LEU A 135 10.54 11.74 8.49
CA LEU A 135 9.78 10.57 8.93
C LEU A 135 9.96 9.36 7.99
N LEU A 136 9.96 9.61 6.68
CA LEU A 136 10.12 8.55 5.69
C LEU A 136 11.53 7.95 5.76
N LYS A 137 12.55 8.79 5.88
CA LYS A 137 13.94 8.34 6.04
C LYS A 137 14.13 7.50 7.29
N GLU A 138 13.62 7.96 8.44
CA GLU A 138 13.71 7.22 9.70
C GLU A 138 13.00 5.86 9.61
N LEU A 139 11.85 5.79 8.93
CA LEU A 139 11.14 4.54 8.71
C LEU A 139 11.95 3.57 7.83
N ILE A 140 12.51 4.06 6.73
CA ILE A 140 13.31 3.26 5.79
C ILE A 140 14.58 2.72 6.48
N GLU A 141 15.29 3.57 7.22
CA GLU A 141 16.47 3.15 8.01
C GLU A 141 16.11 2.07 9.02
N ALA A 142 14.97 2.20 9.70
CA ALA A 142 14.46 1.19 10.61
C ALA A 142 14.11 -0.12 9.86
N CYS A 143 13.46 -0.05 8.70
CA CYS A 143 13.17 -1.24 7.89
C CYS A 143 14.46 -1.99 7.52
N HIS A 144 15.49 -1.28 7.06
CA HIS A 144 16.79 -1.87 6.74
C HIS A 144 17.43 -2.52 7.97
N LYS A 145 17.42 -1.82 9.11
CA LYS A 145 17.94 -2.34 10.40
C LYS A 145 17.29 -3.65 10.82
N TYR A 146 15.97 -3.80 10.62
CA TYR A 146 15.22 -5.00 10.99
C TYR A 146 15.06 -6.02 9.87
N GLY A 147 15.65 -5.76 8.69
CA GLY A 147 15.62 -6.67 7.54
C GLY A 147 14.22 -6.81 6.93
N LEU A 148 13.44 -5.73 6.88
CA LEU A 148 12.17 -5.63 6.18
C LEU A 148 12.37 -4.94 4.84
N LYS A 149 11.60 -5.37 3.84
CA LYS A 149 11.50 -4.69 2.55
C LYS A 149 10.68 -3.41 2.67
N VAL A 150 11.03 -2.40 1.88
CA VAL A 150 10.44 -1.07 1.93
C VAL A 150 9.52 -0.86 0.74
N GLY A 151 8.26 -0.57 1.03
CA GLY A 151 7.28 -0.10 0.07
C GLY A 151 6.81 1.33 0.41
N ILE A 152 6.53 2.10 -0.62
CA ILE A 152 5.99 3.45 -0.52
C ILE A 152 4.64 3.49 -1.22
N TYR A 153 3.60 3.92 -0.51
CA TYR A 153 2.32 4.28 -1.11
C TYR A 153 2.37 5.73 -1.58
N TYR A 154 1.88 5.97 -2.79
CA TYR A 154 1.75 7.30 -3.35
C TYR A 154 0.43 7.43 -4.13
N SER A 155 -0.43 8.36 -3.72
CA SER A 155 -1.64 8.74 -4.46
C SER A 155 -1.25 9.55 -5.68
N HIS A 156 -1.13 8.88 -6.83
CA HIS A 156 -0.50 9.46 -8.03
C HIS A 156 -1.46 10.31 -8.89
N ARG A 157 -2.76 10.08 -8.77
CA ARG A 157 -3.78 10.77 -9.55
C ARG A 157 -4.59 11.75 -8.71
N GLN A 158 -4.82 11.40 -7.46
CA GLN A 158 -5.73 12.07 -6.56
C GLN A 158 -4.96 12.90 -5.54
N ASP A 159 -5.26 14.19 -5.50
CA ASP A 159 -4.67 15.16 -4.58
C ASP A 159 -5.69 16.27 -4.36
N TRP A 160 -6.36 16.26 -3.20
CA TRP A 160 -7.45 17.21 -2.93
C TRP A 160 -6.98 18.64 -2.73
N ARG A 161 -5.67 18.84 -2.59
CA ARG A 161 -5.07 20.18 -2.47
C ARG A 161 -4.82 20.82 -3.84
N GLU A 162 -4.64 20.02 -4.89
CA GLU A 162 -4.20 20.51 -6.19
C GLU A 162 -5.36 20.73 -7.15
N GLU A 163 -5.37 21.94 -7.75
CA GLU A 163 -6.40 22.37 -8.70
C GLU A 163 -6.54 21.43 -9.90
N ASP A 164 -5.42 20.94 -10.38
CA ASP A 164 -5.34 20.14 -11.60
C ASP A 164 -5.38 18.64 -11.38
N ALA A 165 -5.36 18.20 -10.12
CA ALA A 165 -5.49 16.79 -9.80
C ALA A 165 -6.92 16.29 -10.06
N ALA A 166 -7.03 15.01 -10.38
CA ALA A 166 -8.33 14.40 -10.58
C ALA A 166 -9.07 14.23 -9.24
N VAL A 167 -10.35 14.56 -9.25
CA VAL A 167 -11.30 14.35 -8.15
C VAL A 167 -12.37 13.38 -8.65
N MET A 168 -12.79 12.42 -7.84
CA MET A 168 -13.87 11.50 -8.24
C MET A 168 -15.20 12.23 -8.32
N LYS A 169 -16.14 11.72 -9.13
CA LYS A 169 -17.43 12.36 -9.48
C LYS A 169 -18.23 12.69 -8.26
N ASN A 170 -18.14 12.71 -7.19
CA ASN A 170 -18.91 13.16 -6.02
C ASN A 170 -17.99 13.57 -4.87
N GLU A 171 -16.69 13.65 -5.14
CA GLU A 171 -15.73 14.14 -4.16
C GLU A 171 -15.82 15.66 -4.04
N TYR A 172 -15.53 16.11 -2.85
CA TYR A 172 -15.31 17.51 -2.53
C TYR A 172 -13.88 17.88 -2.90
N ASP A 173 -13.72 18.93 -3.66
CA ASP A 173 -12.42 19.53 -3.96
C ASP A 173 -12.09 20.53 -2.85
N GLY A 174 -11.16 20.18 -1.98
CA GLY A 174 -10.73 21.01 -0.86
C GLY A 174 -10.09 22.34 -1.30
N HIS A 175 -9.49 22.39 -2.49
CA HIS A 175 -8.89 23.61 -3.03
C HIS A 175 -9.94 24.66 -3.36
N TYR A 176 -11.03 24.26 -3.99
CA TYR A 176 -12.06 25.17 -4.47
C TYR A 176 -13.22 25.37 -3.50
N GLY A 177 -13.44 24.45 -2.62
CA GLY A 177 -14.71 24.37 -1.89
C GLY A 177 -15.90 24.18 -2.83
N LYS A 178 -15.67 23.60 -4.02
CA LYS A 178 -16.63 23.44 -5.11
C LYS A 178 -16.80 21.98 -5.47
N ALA A 179 -17.93 21.63 -6.07
CA ALA A 179 -18.10 20.31 -6.64
C ALA A 179 -17.25 20.13 -7.92
N LYS A 180 -16.77 18.91 -8.18
CA LYS A 180 -15.97 18.56 -9.37
C LYS A 180 -16.57 19.05 -10.69
N SER A 181 -17.91 19.10 -10.78
CA SER A 181 -18.61 19.58 -11.98
C SER A 181 -18.31 21.05 -12.32
N GLU A 182 -17.79 21.82 -11.35
CA GLU A 182 -17.48 23.24 -11.51
C GLU A 182 -16.02 23.49 -11.86
N VAL A 183 -15.18 22.46 -11.82
CA VAL A 183 -13.74 22.51 -12.03
C VAL A 183 -13.37 21.69 -13.28
N LYS A 184 -12.45 22.20 -14.07
CA LYS A 184 -11.84 21.49 -15.22
C LYS A 184 -10.35 21.28 -14.96
N PRO A 185 -9.97 20.25 -14.20
CA PRO A 185 -8.58 19.99 -13.88
C PRO A 185 -7.79 19.63 -15.14
N ASP A 186 -6.55 20.11 -15.21
CA ASP A 186 -5.57 19.66 -16.20
C ASP A 186 -4.67 18.58 -15.59
N LEU A 187 -5.13 17.35 -15.66
CA LEU A 187 -4.43 16.22 -15.07
C LEU A 187 -3.00 16.05 -15.63
N ASN A 188 -2.75 16.40 -16.89
CA ASN A 188 -1.38 16.38 -17.44
C ASN A 188 -0.50 17.41 -16.73
N ARG A 189 -1.02 18.61 -16.46
CA ARG A 189 -0.25 19.64 -15.73
C ARG A 189 0.09 19.16 -14.32
N TYR A 190 -0.88 18.62 -13.57
CA TYR A 190 -0.64 18.03 -12.25
C TYR A 190 0.42 16.91 -12.30
N ILE A 191 0.29 15.97 -13.23
CA ILE A 191 1.23 14.86 -13.37
C ILE A 191 2.66 15.37 -13.60
N GLN A 192 2.83 16.33 -14.50
CA GLN A 192 4.15 16.84 -14.87
C GLN A 192 4.75 17.80 -13.83
N SER A 193 3.93 18.64 -13.17
CA SER A 193 4.43 19.65 -12.25
C SER A 193 4.55 19.16 -10.80
N LYS A 194 3.80 18.12 -10.39
CA LYS A 194 3.83 17.63 -9.00
C LYS A 194 4.03 16.13 -8.91
N ALA A 195 3.16 15.30 -9.50
CA ALA A 195 3.15 13.88 -9.19
C ALA A 195 4.43 13.15 -9.63
N LEU A 196 4.91 13.34 -10.87
CA LEU A 196 6.16 12.75 -11.34
C LEU A 196 7.40 13.31 -10.64
N PRO A 197 7.54 14.64 -10.41
CA PRO A 197 8.63 15.17 -9.58
C PRO A 197 8.68 14.55 -8.21
N GLN A 198 7.57 14.43 -7.50
CA GLN A 198 7.51 13.79 -6.18
C GLN A 198 7.86 12.29 -6.22
N VAL A 199 7.42 11.55 -7.24
CA VAL A 199 7.84 10.16 -7.41
C VAL A 199 9.35 10.06 -7.66
N ARG A 200 9.95 11.02 -8.40
CA ARG A 200 11.40 11.09 -8.57
C ARG A 200 12.11 11.37 -7.25
N GLU A 201 11.63 12.31 -6.42
CA GLU A 201 12.16 12.54 -5.06
C GLU A 201 12.19 11.25 -4.25
N LEU A 202 11.06 10.52 -4.20
CA LEU A 202 10.93 9.27 -3.45
C LEU A 202 11.90 8.18 -3.92
N LEU A 203 12.17 8.11 -5.22
CA LEU A 203 13.06 7.10 -5.80
C LEU A 203 14.54 7.49 -5.83
N THR A 204 14.88 8.77 -5.58
CA THR A 204 16.28 9.24 -5.61
C THR A 204 16.84 9.57 -4.24
N ASN A 205 16.02 10.11 -3.31
CA ASN A 205 16.50 10.66 -2.05
C ASN A 205 16.56 9.64 -0.91
N TYR A 206 15.91 8.48 -1.06
CA TYR A 206 15.68 7.52 0.03
C TYR A 206 16.38 6.16 -0.16
N GLY A 207 17.32 6.08 -1.10
CA GLY A 207 18.03 4.84 -1.39
C GLY A 207 17.12 3.79 -2.04
N LYS A 208 17.35 2.52 -1.72
CA LYS A 208 16.60 1.43 -2.35
C LYS A 208 15.16 1.34 -1.85
N ILE A 209 14.21 1.42 -2.76
CA ILE A 209 12.79 1.15 -2.55
C ILE A 209 12.44 -0.18 -3.23
N ASP A 210 11.85 -1.10 -2.49
CA ASP A 210 11.52 -2.44 -3.00
C ASP A 210 10.15 -2.50 -3.70
N LEU A 211 9.24 -1.57 -3.35
CA LEU A 211 7.87 -1.55 -3.88
C LEU A 211 7.31 -0.12 -3.90
N LEU A 212 6.75 0.30 -5.03
CA LEU A 212 5.94 1.52 -5.15
C LEU A 212 4.47 1.12 -5.33
N TRP A 213 3.64 1.55 -4.38
CA TRP A 213 2.23 1.23 -4.30
C TRP A 213 1.39 2.44 -4.70
N TYR A 214 0.89 2.46 -5.92
CA TYR A 214 -0.02 3.48 -6.45
C TYR A 214 -1.46 3.18 -6.06
N ASP A 215 -2.33 4.19 -6.10
CA ASP A 215 -3.73 4.03 -5.76
C ASP A 215 -4.67 4.83 -6.67
N THR A 216 -5.92 4.38 -6.76
CA THR A 216 -7.02 5.05 -7.47
C THR A 216 -6.67 5.51 -8.89
N PRO A 217 -6.39 4.58 -9.84
CA PRO A 217 -5.95 4.93 -11.21
C PRO A 217 -7.10 5.41 -12.14
N PHE A 218 -8.30 5.60 -11.60
CA PHE A 218 -9.49 5.99 -12.37
C PHE A 218 -9.27 7.30 -13.12
N ASP A 219 -9.77 7.39 -14.36
CA ASP A 219 -9.63 8.55 -15.27
C ASP A 219 -8.20 8.84 -15.78
N LEU A 220 -7.17 8.07 -15.40
CA LEU A 220 -5.89 8.12 -16.09
C LEU A 220 -6.01 7.52 -17.49
N SER A 221 -5.30 8.08 -18.47
CA SER A 221 -5.07 7.37 -19.72
C SER A 221 -3.96 6.33 -19.55
N LYS A 222 -3.88 5.40 -20.51
CA LYS A 222 -2.79 4.41 -20.51
C LYS A 222 -1.42 5.07 -20.60
N GLU A 223 -1.30 6.12 -21.39
CA GLU A 223 -0.07 6.92 -21.57
C GLU A 223 0.32 7.61 -20.27
N GLN A 224 -0.64 8.16 -19.53
CA GLN A 224 -0.39 8.76 -18.22
C GLN A 224 0.06 7.73 -17.19
N SER A 225 -0.58 6.57 -17.11
CA SER A 225 -0.15 5.45 -16.26
C SER A 225 1.26 4.95 -16.63
N GLN A 226 1.57 4.92 -17.94
CA GLN A 226 2.89 4.50 -18.41
C GLN A 226 4.01 5.44 -17.94
N LEU A 227 3.77 6.76 -17.83
CA LEU A 227 4.76 7.71 -17.30
C LEU A 227 5.21 7.33 -15.87
N PHE A 228 4.31 6.87 -15.04
CA PHE A 228 4.63 6.42 -13.68
C PHE A 228 5.44 5.12 -13.66
N VAL A 229 5.16 4.22 -14.59
CA VAL A 229 5.97 3.00 -14.77
C VAL A 229 7.36 3.35 -15.27
N ASP A 230 7.45 4.21 -16.27
CA ASP A 230 8.72 4.57 -16.91
C ASP A 230 9.70 5.21 -15.92
N VAL A 231 9.23 6.13 -15.06
CA VAL A 231 10.09 6.77 -14.06
C VAL A 231 10.62 5.76 -13.04
N VAL A 232 9.82 4.77 -12.64
CA VAL A 232 10.29 3.71 -11.74
C VAL A 232 11.32 2.83 -12.43
N ARG A 233 11.10 2.45 -13.69
CA ARG A 233 12.04 1.62 -14.45
C ARG A 233 13.34 2.34 -14.77
N GLU A 234 13.28 3.65 -14.98
CA GLU A 234 14.45 4.51 -15.18
C GLU A 234 15.33 4.57 -13.92
N LEU A 235 14.73 4.83 -12.77
CA LEU A 235 15.47 5.13 -11.54
C LEU A 235 15.77 3.89 -10.69
N GLN A 236 14.82 2.99 -10.57
CA GLN A 236 14.94 1.76 -9.77
C GLN A 236 14.26 0.59 -10.49
N PRO A 237 14.92 -0.05 -11.47
CA PRO A 237 14.31 -1.09 -12.32
C PRO A 237 13.84 -2.32 -11.53
N ASP A 238 14.42 -2.60 -10.36
CA ASP A 238 14.03 -3.70 -9.49
C ASP A 238 12.88 -3.38 -8.52
N CYS A 239 12.47 -2.11 -8.41
CA CYS A 239 11.34 -1.71 -7.59
C CYS A 239 10.04 -2.26 -8.19
N LEU A 240 9.25 -2.98 -7.38
CA LEU A 240 7.96 -3.50 -7.81
C LEU A 240 6.92 -2.38 -7.91
N ILE A 241 5.96 -2.58 -8.81
CA ILE A 241 4.84 -1.67 -9.00
C ILE A 241 3.55 -2.48 -8.85
N ASN A 242 2.62 -2.03 -7.99
CA ASN A 242 1.32 -2.68 -7.85
C ASN A 242 0.38 -2.39 -9.04
N GLY A 243 -0.66 -3.21 -9.21
CA GLY A 243 -1.61 -3.10 -10.31
C GLY A 243 -2.47 -1.83 -10.30
N ARG A 244 -2.53 -1.11 -9.17
CA ARG A 244 -3.26 0.16 -9.10
C ARG A 244 -2.52 1.35 -9.77
N VAL A 245 -1.39 1.10 -10.43
CA VAL A 245 -0.86 2.07 -11.41
C VAL A 245 -1.78 2.23 -12.62
N GLY A 246 -2.65 1.25 -12.88
CA GLY A 246 -3.64 1.22 -13.94
C GLY A 246 -3.24 0.37 -15.15
N TYR A 247 -4.23 0.01 -15.96
CA TYR A 247 -4.09 -0.67 -17.26
C TYR A 247 -3.27 -1.98 -17.24
N ASN A 248 -3.21 -2.68 -16.10
CA ASN A 248 -2.38 -3.89 -15.92
C ASN A 248 -0.89 -3.65 -16.21
N LEU A 249 -0.38 -2.44 -15.95
CA LEU A 249 1.02 -2.09 -16.15
C LEU A 249 1.91 -2.43 -14.94
N GLY A 250 1.30 -2.82 -13.82
CA GLY A 250 2.01 -3.25 -12.61
C GLY A 250 2.63 -4.63 -12.74
N ASP A 251 3.50 -4.97 -11.78
CA ASP A 251 4.16 -6.29 -11.70
C ASP A 251 3.22 -7.36 -11.12
N TYR A 252 2.24 -6.96 -10.31
CA TYR A 252 1.22 -7.83 -9.71
C TYR A 252 -0.12 -7.09 -9.58
N GLY A 253 -1.22 -7.82 -9.49
CA GLY A 253 -2.56 -7.26 -9.31
C GLY A 253 -2.86 -6.94 -7.84
N ALA A 254 -3.48 -5.78 -7.59
CA ALA A 254 -4.06 -5.44 -6.29
C ALA A 254 -5.58 -5.62 -6.36
N LEU A 255 -6.12 -6.34 -5.38
CA LEU A 255 -7.57 -6.55 -5.25
C LEU A 255 -8.26 -5.30 -4.70
N GLY A 256 -9.59 -5.31 -4.68
CA GLY A 256 -10.39 -4.31 -3.98
C GLY A 256 -10.12 -4.33 -2.46
N ASP A 257 -10.50 -3.25 -1.80
CA ASP A 257 -10.26 -3.06 -0.37
C ASP A 257 -11.04 -4.08 0.47
N ASN A 258 -10.33 -4.81 1.32
CA ASN A 258 -10.91 -5.90 2.13
C ASN A 258 -11.56 -7.04 1.32
N GLU A 259 -11.23 -7.19 0.05
CA GLU A 259 -11.80 -8.22 -0.82
C GLU A 259 -10.97 -9.50 -0.83
N MET A 260 -11.61 -10.63 -0.49
CA MET A 260 -11.07 -11.98 -0.69
C MET A 260 -11.77 -12.58 -1.91
N PRO A 261 -11.05 -12.91 -2.99
CA PRO A 261 -11.68 -13.47 -4.18
C PRO A 261 -12.17 -14.90 -3.91
N CYS A 262 -13.27 -15.29 -4.53
CA CYS A 262 -13.76 -16.66 -4.45
C CYS A 262 -12.88 -17.65 -5.20
N ALA A 263 -12.21 -17.23 -6.27
CA ALA A 263 -11.36 -18.07 -7.10
C ALA A 263 -9.93 -18.15 -6.59
N TYR A 264 -9.23 -19.22 -6.93
CA TYR A 264 -7.79 -19.37 -6.73
C TYR A 264 -7.04 -18.53 -7.77
N ALA A 265 -6.01 -17.80 -7.32
CA ALA A 265 -5.26 -16.93 -8.19
C ALA A 265 -4.33 -17.70 -9.12
N SER A 266 -4.46 -17.43 -10.41
CA SER A 266 -3.55 -17.93 -11.47
C SER A 266 -2.41 -16.95 -11.76
N THR A 267 -2.48 -15.73 -11.21
CA THR A 267 -1.50 -14.65 -11.34
C THR A 267 -1.10 -14.15 -9.97
N ASP A 268 -0.05 -13.34 -9.90
CA ASP A 268 0.38 -12.70 -8.66
C ASP A 268 -0.64 -11.63 -8.24
N LEU A 269 -1.25 -11.80 -7.08
CA LEU A 269 -2.25 -10.90 -6.51
C LEU A 269 -1.92 -10.53 -5.06
N GLU A 270 -2.33 -9.34 -4.65
CA GLU A 270 -2.26 -8.86 -3.28
C GLU A 270 -3.64 -8.47 -2.79
N MET A 271 -3.99 -8.94 -1.59
CA MET A 271 -5.14 -8.50 -0.83
C MET A 271 -4.68 -7.51 0.25
N VAL A 272 -5.34 -6.36 0.31
CA VAL A 272 -5.14 -5.38 1.37
C VAL A 272 -6.34 -5.35 2.30
N ALA A 273 -6.10 -5.31 3.61
CA ALA A 273 -7.17 -5.40 4.61
C ALA A 273 -6.94 -4.49 5.81
N THR A 274 -8.03 -4.02 6.41
CA THR A 274 -8.04 -3.24 7.64
C THR A 274 -8.29 -4.12 8.88
N LEU A 275 -7.87 -3.63 10.05
CA LEU A 275 -8.16 -4.27 11.35
C LEU A 275 -9.51 -3.84 11.94
N ASN A 276 -10.10 -2.77 11.42
CA ASN A 276 -11.40 -2.20 11.75
C ASN A 276 -12.09 -1.71 10.46
N HIS A 277 -12.94 -0.69 10.49
CA HIS A 277 -13.64 -0.18 9.30
C HIS A 277 -12.87 0.88 8.51
N THR A 278 -11.70 1.34 9.00
CA THR A 278 -10.97 2.47 8.44
C THR A 278 -9.49 2.15 8.19
N TRP A 279 -8.85 2.83 7.24
CA TRP A 279 -7.41 2.74 7.00
C TRP A 279 -6.64 3.68 7.94
N GLY A 280 -6.99 4.98 7.92
CA GLY A 280 -6.45 5.98 8.84
C GLY A 280 -7.07 5.88 10.24
N TYR A 281 -6.42 6.47 11.24
CA TYR A 281 -6.94 6.46 12.61
C TYR A 281 -8.26 7.21 12.73
N LYS A 282 -9.25 6.53 13.33
CA LYS A 282 -10.55 7.11 13.71
C LYS A 282 -10.85 6.71 15.16
N LYS A 283 -10.98 7.68 16.06
CA LYS A 283 -11.06 7.40 17.51
C LYS A 283 -12.33 6.66 17.93
N ASN A 284 -13.42 6.88 17.20
CA ASN A 284 -14.73 6.30 17.48
C ASN A 284 -14.99 4.98 16.73
N ASP A 285 -14.02 4.49 15.91
CA ASP A 285 -14.15 3.17 15.30
C ASP A 285 -13.64 2.09 16.25
N HIS A 286 -14.57 1.40 16.88
CA HIS A 286 -14.33 0.28 17.78
C HIS A 286 -14.68 -1.08 17.19
N ALA A 287 -14.98 -1.15 15.89
CA ALA A 287 -15.37 -2.36 15.20
C ALA A 287 -14.14 -3.23 14.83
N TRP A 288 -13.35 -3.58 15.82
CA TRP A 288 -12.13 -4.37 15.63
C TRP A 288 -12.45 -5.81 15.24
N LYS A 289 -11.84 -6.25 14.16
CA LYS A 289 -11.89 -7.64 13.70
C LYS A 289 -11.19 -8.58 14.68
N GLY A 290 -11.71 -9.78 14.81
CA GLY A 290 -11.20 -10.77 15.76
C GLY A 290 -9.81 -11.29 15.39
N LYS A 291 -8.94 -11.59 16.37
CA LYS A 291 -7.58 -12.12 16.16
C LYS A 291 -7.57 -13.38 15.29
N LYS A 292 -8.54 -14.30 15.52
CA LYS A 292 -8.69 -15.53 14.71
C LYS A 292 -9.18 -15.23 13.30
N GLU A 293 -10.08 -14.26 13.14
CA GLU A 293 -10.59 -13.81 11.84
C GLU A 293 -9.44 -13.34 10.95
N ILE A 294 -8.60 -12.44 11.46
CA ILE A 294 -7.46 -11.91 10.70
C ILE A 294 -6.42 -13.00 10.39
N LEU A 295 -6.15 -13.91 11.33
CA LEU A 295 -5.27 -15.05 11.08
C LEU A 295 -5.86 -15.97 9.99
N CYS A 296 -7.16 -16.24 10.03
CA CYS A 296 -7.83 -17.03 8.99
C CYS A 296 -7.75 -16.33 7.63
N SER A 297 -7.92 -15.00 7.58
CA SER A 297 -7.78 -14.23 6.34
C SER A 297 -6.36 -14.34 5.74
N LEU A 298 -5.31 -14.26 6.58
CA LEU A 298 -3.94 -14.50 6.12
C LEU A 298 -3.77 -15.92 5.54
N ILE A 299 -4.23 -16.93 6.26
CA ILE A 299 -4.13 -18.34 5.81
C ILE A 299 -4.93 -18.54 4.52
N GLU A 300 -6.14 -18.00 4.45
CA GLU A 300 -6.99 -18.08 3.27
C GLU A 300 -6.37 -17.39 2.05
N ALA A 301 -5.78 -16.20 2.23
CA ALA A 301 -5.08 -15.52 1.15
C ALA A 301 -3.96 -16.41 0.58
N VAL A 302 -3.11 -16.97 1.44
CA VAL A 302 -2.04 -17.86 0.99
C VAL A 302 -2.60 -19.15 0.36
N ASN A 303 -3.67 -19.73 0.94
CA ASN A 303 -4.38 -20.88 0.33
C ASN A 303 -4.86 -20.56 -1.11
N ARG A 304 -5.24 -19.32 -1.39
CA ARG A 304 -5.65 -18.86 -2.73
C ARG A 304 -4.49 -18.36 -3.60
N ASN A 305 -3.25 -18.54 -3.15
CA ASN A 305 -2.01 -18.06 -3.78
C ASN A 305 -1.91 -16.53 -3.89
N ILE A 306 -2.39 -15.81 -2.86
CA ILE A 306 -2.46 -14.34 -2.79
C ILE A 306 -1.57 -13.86 -1.64
N ASN A 307 -0.87 -12.74 -1.82
CA ASN A 307 -0.19 -12.05 -0.72
C ASN A 307 -1.21 -11.29 0.13
N TYR A 308 -0.98 -11.24 1.42
CA TYR A 308 -1.84 -10.55 2.38
C TYR A 308 -1.11 -9.37 3.01
N MET A 309 -1.69 -8.18 2.93
CA MET A 309 -1.14 -6.99 3.56
C MET A 309 -2.18 -6.39 4.52
N ILE A 310 -1.83 -6.35 5.84
CA ILE A 310 -2.71 -5.87 6.89
C ILE A 310 -2.37 -4.45 7.29
N ASN A 311 -3.37 -3.59 7.44
CA ASN A 311 -3.19 -2.18 7.75
C ASN A 311 -3.13 -1.89 9.24
N ILE A 312 -2.32 -0.89 9.61
CA ILE A 312 -2.42 -0.14 10.86
C ILE A 312 -2.64 1.34 10.55
N GLY A 313 -3.44 2.03 11.37
CA GLY A 313 -3.63 3.48 11.34
C GLY A 313 -3.09 4.10 12.63
N PRO A 314 -1.84 4.61 12.65
CA PRO A 314 -1.31 5.31 13.82
C PRO A 314 -2.04 6.63 14.06
N ARG A 315 -2.07 7.06 15.33
CA ARG A 315 -2.54 8.38 15.76
C ARG A 315 -1.53 9.46 15.35
N ALA A 316 -1.94 10.71 15.36
CA ALA A 316 -1.05 11.86 15.09
C ALA A 316 0.10 12.01 16.09
N ASP A 317 -0.02 11.45 17.30
CA ASP A 317 1.06 11.35 18.27
C ASP A 317 2.00 10.14 18.04
N GLY A 318 1.74 9.36 17.02
CA GLY A 318 2.53 8.20 16.58
C GLY A 318 2.15 6.87 17.21
N LEU A 319 1.28 6.85 18.21
CA LEU A 319 0.88 5.61 18.86
C LEU A 319 -0.01 4.75 17.96
N VAL A 320 0.30 3.47 17.89
CA VAL A 320 -0.56 2.46 17.26
C VAL A 320 -1.66 2.06 18.25
N PRO A 321 -2.93 2.03 17.83
CA PRO A 321 -4.01 1.56 18.72
C PRO A 321 -3.72 0.17 19.29
N GLN A 322 -3.95 0.00 20.59
CA GLN A 322 -3.63 -1.26 21.30
C GLN A 322 -4.31 -2.50 20.68
N PRO A 323 -5.57 -2.46 20.22
CA PRO A 323 -6.17 -3.60 19.54
C PRO A 323 -5.41 -4.05 18.29
N SER A 324 -4.82 -3.11 17.52
CA SER A 324 -3.96 -3.45 16.37
C SER A 324 -2.70 -4.20 16.82
N VAL A 325 -2.03 -3.71 17.87
CA VAL A 325 -0.83 -4.35 18.43
C VAL A 325 -1.15 -5.76 18.94
N ASP A 326 -2.30 -5.93 19.57
CA ASP A 326 -2.74 -7.22 20.11
C ASP A 326 -3.02 -8.27 19.03
N VAL A 327 -3.66 -7.86 17.93
CA VAL A 327 -3.90 -8.73 16.76
C VAL A 327 -2.58 -9.12 16.10
N LEU A 328 -1.71 -8.15 15.83
CA LEU A 328 -0.42 -8.38 15.20
C LEU A 328 0.49 -9.27 16.05
N SER A 329 0.51 -9.06 17.36
CA SER A 329 1.25 -9.93 18.30
C SER A 329 0.72 -11.37 18.29
N PHE A 330 -0.59 -11.56 18.20
CA PHE A 330 -1.20 -12.89 18.10
C PHE A 330 -0.79 -13.59 16.79
N ILE A 331 -0.82 -12.89 15.65
CA ILE A 331 -0.38 -13.42 14.36
C ILE A 331 1.10 -13.79 14.42
N GLY A 332 1.95 -12.91 14.95
CA GLY A 332 3.38 -13.16 15.08
C GLY A 332 3.70 -14.37 15.97
N ASN A 333 2.96 -14.57 17.06
CA ASN A 333 3.09 -15.76 17.90
C ASN A 333 2.77 -17.04 17.13
N TRP A 334 1.70 -17.03 16.33
CA TRP A 334 1.33 -18.16 15.51
C TRP A 334 2.35 -18.42 14.39
N LEU A 335 2.81 -17.38 13.70
CA LEU A 335 3.78 -17.49 12.59
C LEU A 335 5.14 -18.00 13.06
N ARG A 336 5.58 -17.72 14.29
CA ARG A 336 6.84 -18.28 14.82
C ARG A 336 6.85 -19.81 14.82
N ALA A 337 5.70 -20.43 15.06
CA ALA A 337 5.57 -21.89 15.06
C ALA A 337 5.19 -22.47 13.68
N ASN A 338 4.57 -21.67 12.80
CA ASN A 338 3.93 -22.15 11.57
C ASN A 338 4.46 -21.46 10.30
N SER A 339 5.65 -20.87 10.37
CA SER A 339 6.23 -20.07 9.27
C SER A 339 6.35 -20.83 7.95
N GLU A 340 6.65 -22.12 8.00
CA GLU A 340 6.81 -22.98 6.82
C GLU A 340 5.54 -23.10 5.98
N ALA A 341 4.38 -23.04 6.65
CA ALA A 341 3.08 -23.15 6.00
C ALA A 341 2.65 -21.86 5.28
N ILE A 342 3.37 -20.76 5.48
CA ILE A 342 3.01 -19.43 4.96
C ILE A 342 4.10 -18.90 4.01
N TYR A 343 5.33 -18.64 4.53
CA TYR A 343 6.37 -18.00 3.71
C TYR A 343 6.86 -18.92 2.61
N GLY A 344 6.82 -18.42 1.36
CA GLY A 344 7.18 -19.18 0.17
C GLY A 344 6.26 -20.36 -0.10
N ALA A 345 5.13 -20.45 0.60
CA ALA A 345 4.12 -21.43 0.27
C ALA A 345 3.33 -20.99 -0.98
N THR A 346 2.97 -21.92 -1.80
CA THR A 346 2.00 -21.76 -2.87
C THR A 346 0.59 -22.05 -2.36
N GLY A 347 -0.41 -21.70 -3.14
CA GLY A 347 -1.81 -21.97 -2.79
C GLY A 347 -2.14 -23.46 -2.73
N ASN A 348 -3.40 -23.71 -2.48
CA ASN A 348 -3.98 -25.06 -2.47
C ASN A 348 -3.84 -25.73 -3.86
N PRO A 349 -3.12 -26.84 -3.96
CA PRO A 349 -2.90 -27.51 -5.25
C PRO A 349 -4.16 -28.20 -5.80
N PHE A 350 -5.18 -28.38 -4.98
CA PHE A 350 -6.42 -29.06 -5.40
C PHE A 350 -7.44 -28.08 -6.00
N ASN A 351 -7.27 -26.76 -5.80
CA ASN A 351 -8.21 -25.71 -6.20
C ASN A 351 -9.65 -25.97 -5.71
N ASP A 352 -9.79 -26.59 -4.55
CA ASP A 352 -11.07 -26.97 -3.96
C ASP A 352 -11.22 -26.40 -2.55
N ASN A 353 -12.47 -26.16 -2.13
CA ASN A 353 -12.78 -25.64 -0.81
C ASN A 353 -13.08 -26.78 0.16
N PHE A 354 -12.39 -26.78 1.30
CA PHE A 354 -12.60 -27.77 2.33
C PHE A 354 -13.43 -27.18 3.49
N PRO A 355 -14.48 -27.88 3.98
CA PRO A 355 -15.33 -27.36 5.04
C PRO A 355 -14.63 -27.22 6.41
N TRP A 356 -13.49 -27.90 6.57
CA TRP A 356 -12.71 -27.91 7.81
C TRP A 356 -11.60 -26.85 7.84
N GLY A 357 -11.23 -26.22 6.70
CA GLY A 357 -10.17 -25.23 6.69
C GLY A 357 -9.48 -25.05 5.36
N TYR A 358 -8.17 -24.82 5.39
CA TYR A 358 -7.37 -24.41 4.25
C TYR A 358 -6.17 -25.33 4.03
N VAL A 359 -5.61 -25.31 2.82
CA VAL A 359 -4.42 -26.08 2.44
C VAL A 359 -3.41 -25.12 1.81
N THR A 360 -2.16 -25.22 2.21
CA THR A 360 -1.05 -24.56 1.53
C THR A 360 0.02 -25.60 1.19
N GLN A 361 0.83 -25.33 0.15
CA GLN A 361 1.87 -26.23 -0.29
C GLN A 361 3.22 -25.52 -0.29
N LYS A 362 4.25 -26.18 0.22
CA LYS A 362 5.64 -25.74 0.04
C LYS A 362 6.51 -26.93 -0.34
N LYS A 363 7.09 -26.89 -1.56
CA LYS A 363 7.80 -28.03 -2.15
C LYS A 363 6.91 -29.27 -2.17
N ASN A 364 7.33 -30.37 -1.53
CA ASN A 364 6.61 -31.63 -1.47
C ASN A 364 5.71 -31.75 -0.22
N ASN A 365 5.60 -30.72 0.61
CA ASN A 365 4.81 -30.75 1.83
C ASN A 365 3.48 -30.03 1.64
N LEU A 366 2.41 -30.65 2.14
CA LEU A 366 1.09 -30.05 2.31
C LEU A 366 0.90 -29.66 3.77
N TYR A 367 0.40 -28.46 4.02
CA TYR A 367 0.07 -27.95 5.35
C TYR A 367 -1.45 -27.80 5.43
N LEU A 368 -2.05 -28.52 6.39
CA LEU A 368 -3.50 -28.53 6.62
C LEU A 368 -3.81 -27.58 7.79
N HIS A 369 -4.56 -26.53 7.52
CA HIS A 369 -4.97 -25.53 8.50
C HIS A 369 -6.39 -25.83 8.95
N LEU A 370 -6.53 -26.49 10.12
CA LEU A 370 -7.83 -26.85 10.69
C LEU A 370 -8.46 -25.65 11.38
N VAL A 371 -9.44 -25.04 10.77
CA VAL A 371 -10.16 -23.87 11.29
C VAL A 371 -11.45 -24.28 11.99
N ARG A 372 -12.06 -25.36 11.51
CA ARG A 372 -13.26 -25.98 12.10
C ARG A 372 -12.99 -27.45 12.37
N GLN A 373 -13.50 -27.94 13.50
CA GLN A 373 -13.38 -29.36 13.78
C GLN A 373 -14.18 -30.13 12.73
N PRO A 374 -13.55 -31.09 12.02
CA PRO A 374 -14.31 -31.96 11.13
C PRO A 374 -15.39 -32.70 11.90
N TYR A 375 -16.59 -32.73 11.37
CA TYR A 375 -17.64 -33.57 11.94
C TYR A 375 -17.20 -35.04 11.88
N LYS A 376 -17.45 -35.76 12.99
CA LYS A 376 -17.23 -37.21 13.03
C LYS A 376 -18.22 -37.92 12.15
#